data_6297be86c2b1677275208ed0d1be4485
#
_entry.id   6297be86c2b1677275208ed0d1be4485
#
_cell.length_a   1.000
_cell.length_b   1.000
_cell.length_c   1.000
_cell.angle_alpha   90.00
_cell.angle_beta   90.00
_cell.angle_gamma   90.00
#
_symmetry.space_group_name_H-M   'P 1'
#
loop_
_entity.id
_entity.type
_entity.pdbx_description
1 polymer ?
#
loop_
_entity_poly.entity_id
_entity_poly.type
_entity_poly.pdbx_seq_one_letter_code
_entity_poly.pdbx_strand_id
1 'polypeptide(L)'
;MQINEFAKLAGVSVRTLHYYDEIGLLKPAFVDEQNGYRFYDEISLERMQEILFYRELDFELKSIAEILSSPDYDKQKALAEQRKLLILKKERLERIIAALDSAEKGKITMTAFDNSDYETARNQYEAEAKRRWGETDAYKEHAEKTANYTKDQWQAVTDGLMTVLAKFA
;
A
#
# COMPACT_ATOMS: atom_id res chain seq x y z
N MET A 1 -0.62 14.05 16.97
CA MET A 1 0.52 14.75 16.30
C MET A 1 0.04 15.48 15.06
N GLN A 2 0.71 16.55 14.65
CA GLN A 2 0.38 17.28 13.44
C GLN A 2 0.79 16.50 12.17
N ILE A 3 0.15 16.85 11.04
CA ILE A 3 0.36 16.16 9.75
C ILE A 3 1.83 16.07 9.32
N ASN A 4 2.65 17.11 9.58
CA ASN A 4 4.07 17.11 9.21
C ASN A 4 4.89 16.10 10.02
N GLU A 5 4.60 15.98 11.31
CA GLU A 5 5.25 15.02 12.20
C GLU A 5 4.84 13.60 11.84
N PHE A 6 3.55 13.40 11.56
CA PHE A 6 3.01 12.11 11.14
C PHE A 6 3.60 11.68 9.78
N ALA A 7 3.68 12.57 8.82
CA ALA A 7 4.28 12.32 7.51
C ALA A 7 5.74 11.86 7.63
N LYS A 8 6.52 12.56 8.47
CA LYS A 8 7.92 12.20 8.74
C LYS A 8 8.05 10.84 9.41
N LEU A 9 7.21 10.56 10.40
CA LEU A 9 7.21 9.27 11.12
C LEU A 9 6.83 8.10 10.20
N ALA A 10 5.81 8.30 9.35
CA ALA A 10 5.33 7.30 8.41
C ALA A 10 6.20 7.16 7.14
N GLY A 11 7.18 8.04 6.92
CA GLY A 11 8.02 8.01 5.72
C GLY A 11 7.28 8.39 4.43
N VAL A 12 6.22 9.20 4.52
CA VAL A 12 5.41 9.63 3.37
C VAL A 12 5.34 11.15 3.27
N SER A 13 4.90 11.66 2.12
CA SER A 13 4.69 13.11 1.98
C SER A 13 3.37 13.57 2.63
N VAL A 14 3.31 14.84 3.04
CA VAL A 14 2.07 15.48 3.48
C VAL A 14 1.00 15.41 2.39
N ARG A 15 1.40 15.55 1.11
CA ARG A 15 0.51 15.40 -0.03
C ARG A 15 -0.12 14.00 -0.10
N THR A 16 0.66 12.95 0.21
CA THR A 16 0.16 11.58 0.30
C THR A 16 -0.92 11.46 1.38
N LEU A 17 -0.71 12.07 2.54
CA LEU A 17 -1.70 12.06 3.63
C LEU A 17 -2.99 12.80 3.28
N HIS A 18 -2.89 13.95 2.59
CA HIS A 18 -4.07 14.65 2.08
C HIS A 18 -4.84 13.78 1.09
N TYR A 19 -4.12 13.12 0.20
CA TYR A 19 -4.74 12.22 -0.76
C TYR A 19 -5.40 10.99 -0.09
N TYR A 20 -4.75 10.41 0.92
CA TYR A 20 -5.33 9.30 1.68
C TYR A 20 -6.59 9.70 2.44
N ASP A 21 -6.64 10.93 2.97
CA ASP A 21 -7.85 11.50 3.58
C ASP A 21 -8.96 11.70 2.53
N GLU A 22 -8.62 12.25 1.38
CA GLU A 22 -9.55 12.49 0.27
C GLU A 22 -10.22 11.21 -0.24
N ILE A 23 -9.44 10.15 -0.44
CA ILE A 23 -9.97 8.84 -0.89
C ILE A 23 -10.53 7.98 0.27
N GLY A 24 -10.53 8.48 1.50
CA GLY A 24 -11.04 7.78 2.68
C GLY A 24 -10.19 6.61 3.16
N LEU A 25 -8.94 6.47 2.68
CA LEU A 25 -8.04 5.39 3.07
C LEU A 25 -7.46 5.59 4.49
N LEU A 26 -7.08 6.82 4.80
CA LEU A 26 -6.61 7.24 6.12
C LEU A 26 -7.15 8.63 6.45
N LYS A 27 -8.01 8.71 7.46
CA LYS A 27 -8.56 9.98 7.94
C LYS A 27 -7.76 10.52 9.14
N PRO A 28 -7.63 11.84 9.28
CA PRO A 28 -7.13 12.42 10.52
C PRO A 28 -8.08 12.13 11.67
N ALA A 29 -7.55 11.99 12.87
CA ALA A 29 -8.34 11.84 14.08
C ALA A 29 -9.14 13.13 14.40
N PHE A 30 -8.56 14.28 14.04
CA PHE A 30 -9.13 15.59 14.27
C PHE A 30 -8.67 16.58 13.20
N VAL A 31 -9.58 17.45 12.78
CA VAL A 31 -9.29 18.61 11.93
C VAL A 31 -9.69 19.87 12.71
N ASP A 32 -8.77 20.79 12.90
CA ASP A 32 -9.04 22.07 13.54
C ASP A 32 -9.88 22.95 12.60
N GLU A 33 -11.10 23.25 13.01
CA GLU A 33 -12.06 24.03 12.21
C GLU A 33 -11.63 25.49 11.96
N GLN A 34 -10.76 26.03 12.82
CA GLN A 34 -10.33 27.42 12.69
C GLN A 34 -9.25 27.62 11.61
N ASN A 35 -8.37 26.64 11.45
CA ASN A 35 -7.19 26.75 10.56
C ASN A 35 -7.05 25.59 9.57
N GLY A 36 -7.90 24.55 9.66
CA GLY A 36 -7.89 23.39 8.78
C GLY A 36 -6.74 22.41 9.04
N TYR A 37 -6.01 22.56 10.15
CA TYR A 37 -4.89 21.67 10.46
C TYR A 37 -5.38 20.28 10.85
N ARG A 38 -4.70 19.26 10.30
CA ARG A 38 -4.99 17.84 10.52
C ARG A 38 -4.11 17.26 11.60
N PHE A 39 -4.73 16.52 12.50
CA PHE A 39 -4.05 15.84 13.59
C PHE A 39 -4.33 14.34 13.53
N TYR A 40 -3.30 13.56 13.80
CA TYR A 40 -3.31 12.10 13.77
C TYR A 40 -2.95 11.55 15.16
N ASP A 41 -3.53 10.42 15.54
CA ASP A 41 -3.34 9.72 16.80
C ASP A 41 -2.69 8.34 16.61
N GLU A 42 -2.65 7.52 17.66
CA GLU A 42 -2.12 6.16 17.61
C GLU A 42 -2.97 5.26 16.70
N ILE A 43 -4.28 5.42 16.68
CA ILE A 43 -5.18 4.64 15.82
C ILE A 43 -4.87 4.94 14.35
N SER A 44 -4.66 6.21 14.03
CA SER A 44 -4.22 6.62 12.69
C SER A 44 -2.87 6.03 12.33
N LEU A 45 -1.96 5.91 13.31
CA LEU A 45 -0.62 5.34 13.09
C LEU A 45 -0.69 3.83 12.84
N GLU A 46 -1.50 3.10 13.58
CA GLU A 46 -1.75 1.68 13.33
C GLU A 46 -2.35 1.45 11.94
N ARG A 47 -3.34 2.25 11.56
CA ARG A 47 -3.95 2.19 10.23
C ARG A 47 -2.92 2.49 9.14
N MET A 48 -2.07 3.49 9.34
CA MET A 48 -1.01 3.81 8.39
C MET A 48 -0.02 2.65 8.23
N GLN A 49 0.35 1.99 9.32
CA GLN A 49 1.21 0.81 9.27
C GLN A 49 0.59 -0.32 8.44
N GLU A 50 -0.70 -0.59 8.60
CA GLU A 50 -1.41 -1.60 7.79
C GLU A 50 -1.39 -1.24 6.30
N ILE A 51 -1.63 0.02 5.97
CA ILE A 51 -1.54 0.53 4.59
C ILE A 51 -0.13 0.29 4.02
N LEU A 52 0.91 0.62 4.77
CA LEU A 52 2.29 0.45 4.34
C LEU A 52 2.66 -1.02 4.09
N PHE A 53 2.18 -1.95 4.92
CA PHE A 53 2.38 -3.39 4.67
C PHE A 53 1.77 -3.84 3.34
N TYR A 54 0.56 -3.41 3.03
CA TYR A 54 -0.05 -3.71 1.73
C TYR A 54 0.69 -3.05 0.57
N ARG A 55 1.19 -1.82 0.76
CA ARG A 55 1.98 -1.10 -0.24
C ARG A 55 3.30 -1.81 -0.55
N GLU A 56 3.97 -2.36 0.46
CA GLU A 56 5.16 -3.20 0.28
C GLU A 56 4.88 -4.46 -0.55
N LEU A 57 3.66 -4.92 -0.58
CA LEU A 57 3.20 -6.06 -1.36
C LEU A 57 2.61 -5.65 -2.72
N ASP A 58 2.85 -4.43 -3.17
CA ASP A 58 2.41 -3.90 -4.47
C ASP A 58 0.89 -3.91 -4.67
N PHE A 59 0.11 -3.81 -3.58
CA PHE A 59 -1.35 -3.66 -3.65
C PHE A 59 -1.73 -2.25 -4.09
N GLU A 60 -2.74 -2.15 -4.93
CA GLU A 60 -3.32 -0.89 -5.32
C GLU A 60 -4.04 -0.22 -4.15
N LEU A 61 -4.00 1.11 -4.07
CA LEU A 61 -4.66 1.86 -2.99
C LEU A 61 -6.16 1.58 -2.90
N LYS A 62 -6.80 1.36 -4.05
CA LYS A 62 -8.21 0.99 -4.11
C LYS A 62 -8.46 -0.34 -3.40
N SER A 63 -7.69 -1.37 -3.73
CA SER A 63 -7.79 -2.69 -3.07
C SER A 63 -7.53 -2.60 -1.57
N ILE A 64 -6.55 -1.80 -1.16
CA ILE A 64 -6.25 -1.57 0.26
C ILE A 64 -7.44 -0.92 0.97
N ALA A 65 -8.04 0.12 0.37
CA ALA A 65 -9.19 0.79 0.93
C ALA A 65 -10.40 -0.16 1.10
N GLU A 66 -10.66 -0.98 0.07
CA GLU A 66 -11.72 -2.00 0.09
C GLU A 66 -11.52 -2.99 1.26
N ILE A 67 -10.32 -3.55 1.38
CA ILE A 67 -9.98 -4.53 2.42
C ILE A 67 -10.10 -3.92 3.81
N LEU A 68 -9.47 -2.76 4.02
CA LEU A 68 -9.37 -2.13 5.33
C LEU A 68 -10.66 -1.45 5.81
N SER A 69 -11.63 -1.19 4.93
CA SER A 69 -12.94 -0.63 5.29
C SER A 69 -13.96 -1.69 5.68
N SER A 70 -13.66 -2.96 5.47
CA SER A 70 -14.57 -4.05 5.82
C SER A 70 -14.77 -4.16 7.34
N PRO A 71 -16.00 -4.25 7.83
CA PRO A 71 -16.28 -4.51 9.25
C PRO A 71 -15.80 -5.90 9.69
N ASP A 72 -15.67 -6.85 8.77
CA ASP A 72 -15.20 -8.22 9.04
C ASP A 72 -13.68 -8.37 8.86
N TYR A 73 -12.96 -7.26 8.68
CA TYR A 73 -11.51 -7.28 8.51
C TYR A 73 -10.80 -7.93 9.70
N ASP A 74 -10.10 -9.03 9.43
CA ASP A 74 -9.33 -9.77 10.43
C ASP A 74 -7.84 -9.43 10.29
N LYS A 75 -7.38 -8.49 11.10
CA LYS A 75 -5.99 -8.02 11.11
C LYS A 75 -4.99 -9.16 11.30
N GLN A 76 -5.27 -10.14 12.17
CA GLN A 76 -4.33 -11.23 12.45
C GLN A 76 -4.15 -12.15 11.23
N LYS A 77 -5.25 -12.48 10.56
CA LYS A 77 -5.18 -13.25 9.29
C LYS A 77 -4.47 -12.46 8.20
N ALA A 78 -4.77 -11.17 8.05
CA ALA A 78 -4.12 -10.31 7.08
C ALA A 78 -2.60 -10.26 7.28
N LEU A 79 -2.14 -10.04 8.51
CA LEU A 79 -0.72 -10.02 8.85
C LEU A 79 -0.02 -11.37 8.57
N ALA A 80 -0.70 -12.49 8.83
CA ALA A 80 -0.16 -13.82 8.54
C ALA A 80 0.05 -14.04 7.03
N GLU A 81 -0.91 -13.64 6.19
CA GLU A 81 -0.80 -13.75 4.73
C GLU A 81 0.25 -12.77 4.17
N GLN A 82 0.28 -11.54 4.64
CA GLN A 82 1.29 -10.55 4.27
C GLN A 82 2.71 -11.03 4.58
N ARG A 83 2.89 -11.67 5.74
CA ARG A 83 4.18 -12.26 6.13
C ARG A 83 4.63 -13.34 5.14
N LYS A 84 3.74 -14.22 4.68
CA LYS A 84 4.07 -15.24 3.67
C LYS A 84 4.54 -14.61 2.35
N LEU A 85 3.84 -13.56 1.89
CA LEU A 85 4.19 -12.84 0.67
C LEU A 85 5.54 -12.12 0.79
N LEU A 86 5.84 -11.53 1.96
CA LEU A 86 7.15 -10.91 2.20
C LEU A 86 8.29 -11.94 2.21
N ILE A 87 8.04 -13.15 2.69
CA ILE A 87 9.02 -14.25 2.62
C ILE A 87 9.33 -14.59 1.16
N LEU A 88 8.31 -14.70 0.30
CA LEU A 88 8.51 -14.96 -1.13
C LEU A 88 9.30 -13.81 -1.83
N LYS A 89 9.00 -12.54 -1.47
CA LYS A 89 9.79 -11.38 -1.94
C LYS A 89 11.24 -11.48 -1.51
N LYS A 90 11.50 -11.82 -0.25
CA LYS A 90 12.85 -12.02 0.27
C LYS A 90 13.60 -13.10 -0.50
N GLU A 91 13.00 -14.28 -0.68
CA GLU A 91 13.60 -15.38 -1.41
C GLU A 91 13.92 -14.99 -2.87
N ARG A 92 13.06 -14.22 -3.52
CA ARG A 92 13.33 -13.67 -4.84
C ARG A 92 14.54 -12.73 -4.84
N LEU A 93 14.64 -11.82 -3.87
CA LEU A 93 15.81 -10.93 -3.75
C LEU A 93 17.09 -11.70 -3.50
N GLU A 94 17.06 -12.75 -2.69
CA GLU A 94 18.21 -13.64 -2.46
C GLU A 94 18.67 -14.33 -3.77
N ARG A 95 17.72 -14.78 -4.60
CA ARG A 95 18.04 -15.34 -5.94
C ARG A 95 18.70 -14.30 -6.86
N ILE A 96 18.22 -13.06 -6.86
CA ILE A 96 18.78 -11.96 -7.66
C ILE A 96 20.20 -11.63 -7.17
N ILE A 97 20.43 -11.58 -5.87
CA ILE A 97 21.78 -11.35 -5.30
C ILE A 97 22.73 -12.46 -5.73
N ALA A 98 22.32 -13.74 -5.62
CA ALA A 98 23.12 -14.86 -6.06
C ALA A 98 23.41 -14.84 -7.60
N ALA A 99 22.48 -14.30 -8.39
CA ALA A 99 22.68 -14.09 -9.82
C ALA A 99 23.72 -13.00 -10.09
N LEU A 100 23.77 -11.92 -9.29
CA LEU A 100 24.83 -10.91 -9.36
C LEU A 100 26.22 -11.52 -9.10
N ASP A 101 26.35 -12.32 -8.02
CA ASP A 101 27.60 -13.01 -7.68
C ASP A 101 28.05 -13.97 -8.81
N SER A 102 27.08 -14.57 -9.50
CA SER A 102 27.35 -15.45 -10.65
C SER A 102 27.79 -14.66 -11.88
N ALA A 103 27.17 -13.49 -12.09
CA ALA A 103 27.54 -12.62 -13.23
C ALA A 103 28.95 -12.05 -13.08
N GLU A 104 29.42 -11.75 -11.89
CA GLU A 104 30.82 -11.38 -11.64
C GLU A 104 31.81 -12.46 -12.08
N LYS A 105 31.39 -13.74 -12.09
CA LYS A 105 32.15 -14.90 -12.54
C LYS A 105 31.88 -15.26 -14.02
N GLY A 106 31.21 -14.35 -14.75
CA GLY A 106 30.89 -14.55 -16.17
C GLY A 106 29.76 -15.56 -16.44
N LYS A 107 28.97 -15.94 -15.43
CA LYS A 107 27.83 -16.85 -15.61
C LYS A 107 26.52 -16.07 -15.75
N ILE A 108 25.70 -16.46 -16.73
CA ILE A 108 24.36 -15.86 -16.97
C ILE A 108 23.31 -16.74 -16.31
N THR A 109 22.47 -16.12 -15.46
CA THR A 109 21.36 -16.78 -14.76
C THR A 109 20.10 -15.94 -14.89
N MET A 110 19.23 -16.29 -15.85
CA MET A 110 17.97 -15.56 -16.12
C MET A 110 16.81 -15.99 -15.21
N THR A 111 16.82 -17.23 -14.71
CA THR A 111 15.77 -17.78 -13.85
C THR A 111 15.63 -17.05 -12.50
N ALA A 112 16.67 -16.35 -12.07
CA ALA A 112 16.63 -15.52 -10.85
C ALA A 112 15.61 -14.40 -10.90
N PHE A 113 15.22 -13.97 -12.11
CA PHE A 113 14.27 -12.88 -12.33
C PHE A 113 12.81 -13.35 -12.41
N ASP A 114 12.58 -14.67 -12.35
CA ASP A 114 11.23 -15.22 -12.30
C ASP A 114 10.53 -14.76 -11.02
N ASN A 115 9.34 -14.16 -11.18
CA ASN A 115 8.49 -13.62 -10.11
C ASN A 115 7.14 -14.33 -10.02
N SER A 116 6.96 -15.42 -10.78
CA SER A 116 5.68 -16.10 -10.95
C SER A 116 5.09 -16.61 -9.63
N ASP A 117 5.92 -17.12 -8.73
CA ASP A 117 5.48 -17.62 -7.41
C ASP A 117 4.89 -16.50 -6.55
N TYR A 118 5.58 -15.36 -6.48
CA TYR A 118 5.09 -14.20 -5.74
C TYR A 118 3.82 -13.61 -6.37
N GLU A 119 3.80 -13.41 -7.68
CA GLU A 119 2.65 -12.84 -8.39
C GLU A 119 1.41 -13.73 -8.25
N THR A 120 1.58 -15.04 -8.36
CA THR A 120 0.49 -16.01 -8.16
C THR A 120 -0.05 -15.94 -6.73
N ALA A 121 0.81 -16.01 -5.74
CA ALA A 121 0.41 -15.96 -4.33
C ALA A 121 -0.24 -14.61 -3.97
N ARG A 122 0.31 -13.49 -4.45
CA ARG A 122 -0.25 -12.15 -4.25
C ARG A 122 -1.65 -12.03 -4.86
N ASN A 123 -1.81 -12.45 -6.11
CA ASN A 123 -3.08 -12.36 -6.82
C ASN A 123 -4.16 -13.23 -6.16
N GLN A 124 -3.79 -14.42 -5.68
CA GLN A 124 -4.68 -15.29 -4.92
C GLN A 124 -5.11 -14.64 -3.61
N TYR A 125 -4.17 -14.08 -2.87
CA TYR A 125 -4.48 -13.37 -1.62
C TYR A 125 -5.34 -12.14 -1.85
N GLU A 126 -5.02 -11.31 -2.86
CA GLU A 126 -5.82 -10.12 -3.19
C GLU A 126 -7.26 -10.50 -3.57
N ALA A 127 -7.44 -11.52 -4.39
CA ALA A 127 -8.75 -12.02 -4.77
C ALA A 127 -9.53 -12.56 -3.56
N GLU A 128 -8.87 -13.30 -2.67
CA GLU A 128 -9.48 -13.82 -1.45
C GLU A 128 -9.84 -12.70 -0.47
N ALA A 129 -8.96 -11.72 -0.28
CA ALA A 129 -9.18 -10.58 0.59
C ALA A 129 -10.37 -9.74 0.09
N LYS A 130 -10.45 -9.47 -1.21
CA LYS A 130 -11.60 -8.80 -1.82
C LYS A 130 -12.89 -9.59 -1.65
N ARG A 131 -12.88 -10.89 -1.85
CA ARG A 131 -14.05 -11.76 -1.66
C ARG A 131 -14.53 -11.76 -0.22
N ARG A 132 -13.61 -11.81 0.75
CA ARG A 132 -13.95 -11.87 2.18
C ARG A 132 -14.39 -10.53 2.74
N TRP A 133 -13.74 -9.46 2.29
CA TRP A 133 -13.81 -8.14 2.92
C TRP A 133 -14.31 -7.03 1.99
N GLY A 134 -14.42 -7.27 0.66
CA GLY A 134 -14.70 -6.24 -0.34
C GLY A 134 -16.18 -5.98 -0.63
N GLU A 135 -17.12 -6.84 -0.20
CA GLU A 135 -18.56 -6.73 -0.54
C GLU A 135 -19.41 -5.97 0.52
N THR A 136 -18.85 -5.01 1.21
CA THR A 136 -19.58 -4.24 2.22
C THR A 136 -20.18 -2.95 1.65
N ASP A 137 -21.19 -2.39 2.36
CA ASP A 137 -21.80 -1.10 1.97
C ASP A 137 -20.79 0.06 1.97
N ALA A 138 -19.75 -0.02 2.82
CA ALA A 138 -18.61 0.89 2.79
C ALA A 138 -17.83 0.81 1.46
N TYR A 139 -17.78 -0.33 0.80
CA TYR A 139 -17.22 -0.50 -0.54
C TYR A 139 -18.01 0.27 -1.59
N LYS A 140 -19.35 0.18 -1.54
CA LYS A 140 -20.22 0.88 -2.50
C LYS A 140 -20.08 2.40 -2.36
N GLU A 141 -20.05 2.91 -1.14
CA GLU A 141 -19.86 4.34 -0.88
C GLU A 141 -18.49 4.85 -1.35
N HIS A 142 -17.44 4.04 -1.16
CA HIS A 142 -16.09 4.37 -1.66
C HIS A 142 -16.03 4.28 -3.19
N ALA A 143 -16.64 3.26 -3.79
CA ALA A 143 -16.71 3.10 -5.25
C ALA A 143 -17.46 4.26 -5.91
N GLU A 144 -18.53 4.75 -5.30
CA GLU A 144 -19.27 5.94 -5.77
C GLU A 144 -18.44 7.21 -5.68
N LYS A 145 -17.67 7.39 -4.59
CA LYS A 145 -16.78 8.55 -4.40
C LYS A 145 -15.59 8.55 -5.38
N THR A 146 -15.08 7.38 -5.74
CA THR A 146 -13.92 7.24 -6.65
C THR A 146 -14.30 6.98 -8.10
N ALA A 147 -15.56 6.65 -8.40
CA ALA A 147 -16.05 6.42 -9.77
C ALA A 147 -15.89 7.64 -10.69
N ASN A 148 -15.81 8.84 -10.10
CA ASN A 148 -15.62 10.10 -10.82
C ASN A 148 -14.14 10.46 -11.05
N TYR A 149 -13.19 9.68 -10.54
CA TYR A 149 -11.79 9.90 -10.84
C TYR A 149 -11.46 9.46 -12.25
N THR A 150 -11.07 10.41 -13.10
CA THR A 150 -10.61 10.12 -14.46
C THR A 150 -9.28 9.37 -14.43
N LYS A 151 -8.99 8.64 -15.53
CA LYS A 151 -7.72 7.93 -15.71
C LYS A 151 -6.51 8.88 -15.53
N ASP A 152 -6.67 10.15 -15.93
CA ASP A 152 -5.64 11.17 -15.79
C ASP A 152 -5.43 11.60 -14.32
N GLN A 153 -6.49 11.61 -13.51
CA GLN A 153 -6.39 11.87 -12.07
C GLN A 153 -5.65 10.73 -11.34
N TRP A 154 -5.96 9.48 -11.71
CA TRP A 154 -5.23 8.30 -11.22
C TRP A 154 -3.76 8.32 -11.66
N GLN A 155 -3.50 8.69 -12.92
CA GLN A 155 -2.14 8.80 -13.47
C GLN A 155 -1.35 9.91 -12.76
N ALA A 156 -1.95 11.08 -12.56
CA ALA A 156 -1.32 12.21 -11.85
C ALA A 156 -0.92 11.85 -10.41
N VAL A 157 -1.70 11.00 -9.73
CA VAL A 157 -1.39 10.50 -8.39
C VAL A 157 -0.23 9.53 -8.43
N THR A 158 -0.21 8.61 -9.39
CA THR A 158 0.88 7.64 -9.59
C THR A 158 2.18 8.37 -9.97
N ASP A 159 2.12 9.33 -10.88
CA ASP A 159 3.27 10.11 -11.32
C ASP A 159 3.82 11.02 -10.20
N GLY A 160 2.94 11.57 -9.36
CA GLY A 160 3.31 12.32 -8.16
C GLY A 160 4.07 11.46 -7.15
N LEU A 161 3.67 10.20 -6.98
CA LEU A 161 4.34 9.23 -6.11
C LEU A 161 5.73 8.85 -6.66
N MET A 162 5.81 8.58 -7.97
CA MET A 162 7.07 8.23 -8.65
C MET A 162 8.05 9.40 -8.65
N THR A 163 7.57 10.64 -8.77
CA THR A 163 8.42 11.85 -8.71
C THR A 163 9.00 12.07 -7.31
N VAL A 164 8.29 11.69 -6.26
CA VAL A 164 8.79 11.77 -4.88
C VAL A 164 9.84 10.68 -4.64
N LEU A 165 9.61 9.45 -5.10
CA LEU A 165 10.57 8.34 -4.99
C LEU A 165 11.87 8.63 -5.74
N ALA A 166 11.79 9.26 -6.93
CA ALA A 166 12.97 9.65 -7.73
C ALA A 166 13.84 10.77 -7.10
N LYS A 167 13.32 11.49 -6.10
CA LYS A 167 14.08 12.52 -5.36
C LYS A 167 14.86 11.97 -4.17
N PHE A 168 14.65 10.69 -3.82
CA PHE A 168 15.33 10.03 -2.72
C PHE A 168 16.27 8.89 -3.21
N ALA A 169 16.40 8.72 -4.53
CA ALA A 169 17.43 7.94 -5.19
C ALA A 169 18.59 8.88 -5.61
#